data_3910fc4929c3ab33433d4f3ae34ae355
#
_entry.id   3910fc4929c3ab33433d4f3ae34ae355
#
_cell.length_a   1.000
_cell.length_b   1.000
_cell.length_c   1.000
_cell.angle_alpha   90.00
_cell.angle_beta   90.00
_cell.angle_gamma   90.00
#
_symmetry.space_group_name_H-M   'P 1'
#
loop_
_entity.id
_entity.type
_entity.pdbx_description
1 polymer ?
#
loop_
_entity_poly.entity_id
_entity_poly.type
_entity_poly.pdbx_seq_one_letter_code
_entity_poly.pdbx_strand_id
1 'polypeptide(L)'
;MKNKTNRYLMVIFVLMFILCGCLFLLLMKYMMNSGKKTAAEISGFYMDRMSTQIIKHFDTTVEIKLAQVESIVKTVPPEGQVQGRKLIQAMAVSGAARDFQFLCLLSEEGEVQLIFGEEVEIADEEPFLDSLKAGEKKIAVANIPSTDTTLVLLGVPCAYDMENGGKSIAMVAGIDVDYVNNTLFLDNPGVETYSHIIRRNGDFVIKSGTAVLNNYYD
;
A
#
# COMPACT_ATOMS: atom_id res chain seq x y z
N MET A 1 -74.52 -39.51 -9.82
CA MET A 1 -73.75 -38.91 -8.71
C MET A 1 -72.24 -39.06 -8.83
N LYS A 2 -71.68 -40.05 -9.49
CA LYS A 2 -70.24 -40.34 -9.63
C LYS A 2 -69.40 -39.23 -10.32
N ASN A 3 -69.98 -38.46 -11.24
CA ASN A 3 -69.27 -37.40 -11.98
C ASN A 3 -68.99 -36.09 -11.22
N LYS A 4 -69.81 -35.76 -10.23
CA LYS A 4 -69.65 -34.56 -9.41
C LYS A 4 -68.49 -34.73 -8.42
N THR A 5 -68.40 -35.87 -7.79
CA THR A 5 -67.35 -36.21 -6.81
C THR A 5 -65.93 -36.19 -7.45
N ASN A 6 -65.80 -36.72 -8.66
CA ASN A 6 -64.53 -36.68 -9.39
C ASN A 6 -64.10 -35.26 -9.77
N ARG A 7 -65.02 -34.38 -10.10
CA ARG A 7 -64.71 -32.97 -10.38
C ARG A 7 -64.22 -32.24 -9.15
N TYR A 8 -64.86 -32.45 -7.97
CA TYR A 8 -64.39 -31.86 -6.71
C TYR A 8 -62.99 -32.35 -6.33
N LEU A 9 -62.70 -33.64 -6.50
CA LEU A 9 -61.41 -34.22 -6.21
C LEU A 9 -60.30 -33.65 -7.12
N MET A 10 -60.59 -33.46 -8.40
CA MET A 10 -59.68 -32.87 -9.37
C MET A 10 -59.39 -31.40 -9.04
N VAL A 11 -60.38 -30.61 -8.63
CA VAL A 11 -60.19 -29.22 -8.24
C VAL A 11 -59.34 -29.12 -6.98
N ILE A 12 -59.57 -29.95 -5.96
CA ILE A 12 -58.76 -29.99 -4.74
C ILE A 12 -57.30 -30.34 -5.07
N PHE A 13 -57.09 -31.30 -5.98
CA PHE A 13 -55.73 -31.71 -6.38
C PHE A 13 -54.97 -30.60 -7.10
N VAL A 14 -55.66 -29.87 -8.00
CA VAL A 14 -55.08 -28.71 -8.70
C VAL A 14 -54.76 -27.61 -7.71
N LEU A 15 -55.64 -27.32 -6.74
CA LEU A 15 -55.45 -26.31 -5.74
C LEU A 15 -54.26 -26.63 -4.82
N MET A 16 -54.10 -27.88 -4.43
CA MET A 16 -52.98 -28.39 -3.65
C MET A 16 -51.67 -28.28 -4.42
N PHE A 17 -51.68 -28.54 -5.73
CA PHE A 17 -50.52 -28.43 -6.60
C PHE A 17 -50.04 -26.97 -6.75
N ILE A 18 -51.01 -26.05 -6.91
CA ILE A 18 -50.74 -24.58 -6.95
C ILE A 18 -50.15 -24.10 -5.61
N LEU A 19 -50.73 -24.56 -4.49
CA LEU A 19 -50.24 -24.20 -3.15
C LEU A 19 -48.80 -24.66 -2.92
N CYS A 20 -48.49 -25.92 -3.29
CA CYS A 20 -47.10 -26.46 -3.25
C CYS A 20 -46.17 -25.68 -4.14
N GLY A 21 -46.56 -25.30 -5.35
CA GLY A 21 -45.77 -24.47 -6.26
C GLY A 21 -45.47 -23.09 -5.67
N CYS A 22 -46.46 -22.44 -5.10
CA CYS A 22 -46.27 -21.15 -4.42
C CYS A 22 -45.32 -21.23 -3.21
N LEU A 23 -45.44 -22.26 -2.38
CA LEU A 23 -44.55 -22.54 -1.26
C LEU A 23 -43.13 -22.77 -1.74
N PHE A 24 -42.93 -23.52 -2.80
CA PHE A 24 -41.63 -23.80 -3.37
C PHE A 24 -40.94 -22.52 -3.89
N LEU A 25 -41.69 -21.67 -4.60
CA LEU A 25 -41.19 -20.37 -5.08
C LEU A 25 -40.83 -19.43 -3.93
N LEU A 26 -41.61 -19.39 -2.86
CA LEU A 26 -41.31 -18.60 -1.66
C LEU A 26 -40.04 -19.09 -0.97
N LEU A 27 -39.86 -20.41 -0.81
CA LEU A 27 -38.66 -21.01 -0.25
C LEU A 27 -37.43 -20.72 -1.10
N MET A 28 -37.57 -20.85 -2.42
CA MET A 28 -36.46 -20.56 -3.35
C MET A 28 -36.05 -19.10 -3.27
N LYS A 29 -37.00 -18.15 -3.23
CA LYS A 29 -36.71 -16.72 -3.07
C LYS A 29 -36.04 -16.43 -1.72
N TYR A 30 -36.51 -17.07 -0.65
CA TYR A 30 -35.91 -16.94 0.68
C TYR A 30 -34.45 -17.45 0.71
N MET A 31 -34.20 -18.64 0.15
CA MET A 31 -32.85 -19.23 0.06
C MET A 31 -31.90 -18.37 -0.78
N MET A 32 -32.36 -17.86 -1.94
CA MET A 32 -31.56 -16.97 -2.77
C MET A 32 -31.19 -15.68 -2.04
N ASN A 33 -32.14 -15.08 -1.34
CA ASN A 33 -31.90 -13.83 -0.63
C ASN A 33 -30.98 -14.03 0.59
N SER A 34 -31.18 -15.12 1.33
CA SER A 34 -30.32 -15.51 2.45
C SER A 34 -28.91 -15.84 1.97
N GLY A 35 -28.78 -16.59 0.86
CA GLY A 35 -27.48 -16.93 0.28
C GLY A 35 -26.69 -15.71 -0.18
N LYS A 36 -27.35 -14.72 -0.83
CA LYS A 36 -26.72 -13.46 -1.22
C LYS A 36 -26.23 -12.67 -0.01
N LYS A 37 -27.04 -12.60 1.06
CA LYS A 37 -26.67 -11.88 2.29
C LYS A 37 -25.46 -12.54 2.96
N THR A 38 -25.49 -13.88 3.11
CA THR A 38 -24.37 -14.64 3.69
C THR A 38 -23.10 -14.49 2.86
N ALA A 39 -23.20 -14.56 1.53
CA ALA A 39 -22.05 -14.38 0.64
C ALA A 39 -21.47 -12.95 0.77
N ALA A 40 -22.30 -11.92 0.84
CA ALA A 40 -21.86 -10.54 1.03
C ALA A 40 -21.19 -10.33 2.41
N GLU A 41 -21.75 -10.91 3.47
CA GLU A 41 -21.18 -10.83 4.83
C GLU A 41 -19.81 -11.54 4.90
N ILE A 42 -19.69 -12.74 4.31
CA ILE A 42 -18.44 -13.48 4.25
C ILE A 42 -17.41 -12.71 3.42
N SER A 43 -17.80 -12.22 2.24
CA SER A 43 -16.92 -11.41 1.39
C SER A 43 -16.45 -10.15 2.11
N GLY A 44 -17.34 -9.41 2.78
CA GLY A 44 -16.99 -8.24 3.57
C GLY A 44 -15.99 -8.56 4.68
N PHE A 45 -16.21 -9.66 5.41
CA PHE A 45 -15.29 -10.12 6.47
C PHE A 45 -13.91 -10.48 5.92
N TYR A 46 -13.84 -11.17 4.78
CA TYR A 46 -12.55 -11.50 4.14
C TYR A 46 -11.82 -10.27 3.65
N MET A 47 -12.54 -9.32 3.03
CA MET A 47 -11.97 -8.07 2.55
C MET A 47 -11.40 -7.24 3.69
N ASP A 48 -12.13 -7.07 4.79
CA ASP A 48 -11.67 -6.33 5.97
C ASP A 48 -10.42 -6.96 6.59
N ARG A 49 -10.44 -8.28 6.74
CA ARG A 49 -9.31 -9.02 7.30
C ARG A 49 -8.07 -8.96 6.40
N MET A 50 -8.25 -9.08 5.09
CA MET A 50 -7.18 -8.98 4.11
C MET A 50 -6.60 -7.55 4.08
N SER A 51 -7.44 -6.53 4.10
CA SER A 51 -7.03 -5.12 4.19
C SER A 51 -6.20 -4.88 5.45
N THR A 52 -6.67 -5.33 6.61
CA THR A 52 -5.94 -5.20 7.88
C THR A 52 -4.57 -5.90 7.83
N GLN A 53 -4.50 -7.07 7.21
CA GLN A 53 -3.25 -7.81 7.06
C GLN A 53 -2.27 -7.08 6.13
N ILE A 54 -2.74 -6.52 5.03
CA ILE A 54 -1.93 -5.74 4.09
C ILE A 54 -1.37 -4.50 4.79
N ILE A 55 -2.20 -3.74 5.50
CA ILE A 55 -1.77 -2.55 6.25
C ILE A 55 -0.67 -2.93 7.26
N LYS A 56 -0.89 -3.97 8.05
CA LYS A 56 0.10 -4.43 9.03
C LYS A 56 1.42 -4.86 8.37
N HIS A 57 1.34 -5.51 7.23
CA HIS A 57 2.52 -5.95 6.49
C HIS A 57 3.29 -4.76 5.90
N PHE A 58 2.57 -3.77 5.38
CA PHE A 58 3.13 -2.50 4.94
C PHE A 58 3.87 -1.78 6.07
N ASP A 59 3.21 -1.57 7.21
CA ASP A 59 3.80 -0.93 8.38
C ASP A 59 5.09 -1.65 8.81
N THR A 60 5.04 -2.98 8.91
CA THR A 60 6.22 -3.78 9.28
C THR A 60 7.35 -3.63 8.25
N THR A 61 7.04 -3.63 6.95
CA THR A 61 8.04 -3.46 5.89
C THR A 61 8.70 -2.08 5.98
N VAL A 62 7.91 -1.04 6.18
CA VAL A 62 8.40 0.34 6.34
C VAL A 62 9.26 0.46 7.60
N GLU A 63 8.83 -0.10 8.73
CA GLU A 63 9.61 -0.11 9.98
C GLU A 63 10.97 -0.81 9.81
N ILE A 64 10.99 -1.96 9.14
CA ILE A 64 12.25 -2.68 8.85
C ILE A 64 13.16 -1.82 7.96
N LYS A 65 12.63 -1.19 6.93
CA LYS A 65 13.43 -0.34 6.04
C LYS A 65 13.92 0.93 6.74
N LEU A 66 13.11 1.56 7.60
CA LEU A 66 13.55 2.66 8.45
C LEU A 66 14.67 2.24 9.40
N ALA A 67 14.55 1.06 10.03
CA ALA A 67 15.61 0.51 10.88
C ALA A 67 16.91 0.21 10.10
N GLN A 68 16.80 -0.15 8.82
CA GLN A 68 17.97 -0.31 7.95
C GLN A 68 18.67 1.04 7.67
N VAL A 69 17.92 2.13 7.42
CA VAL A 69 18.49 3.49 7.29
C VAL A 69 19.15 3.91 8.61
N GLU A 70 18.48 3.70 9.73
CA GLU A 70 19.02 3.98 11.06
C GLU A 70 20.32 3.19 11.35
N SER A 71 20.41 1.96 10.87
CA SER A 71 21.61 1.14 10.95
C SER A 71 22.76 1.77 10.17
N ILE A 72 22.51 2.39 9.01
CA ILE A 72 23.55 3.12 8.26
C ILE A 72 24.03 4.31 9.11
N VAL A 73 23.10 5.12 9.63
CA VAL A 73 23.41 6.27 10.48
C VAL A 73 24.24 5.88 11.70
N LYS A 74 23.94 4.74 12.35
CA LYS A 74 24.67 4.26 13.52
C LYS A 74 26.02 3.63 13.21
N THR A 75 26.17 3.01 12.04
CA THR A 75 27.37 2.28 11.65
C THR A 75 28.43 3.21 11.08
N VAL A 76 28.01 4.28 10.42
CA VAL A 76 28.89 5.29 9.85
C VAL A 76 28.95 6.48 10.81
N PRO A 77 30.00 6.61 11.63
CA PRO A 77 30.05 7.64 12.66
C PRO A 77 30.11 9.05 12.03
N PRO A 78 29.38 10.03 12.57
CA PRO A 78 29.34 11.39 12.05
C PRO A 78 30.64 12.17 12.27
N GLU A 79 31.51 11.71 13.20
CA GLU A 79 32.70 12.44 13.60
C GLU A 79 34.02 11.75 13.22
N GLY A 80 34.87 12.48 12.54
CA GLY A 80 36.35 12.54 12.73
C GLY A 80 37.23 11.46 12.09
N GLN A 81 36.74 10.31 11.64
CA GLN A 81 37.64 9.26 11.11
C GLN A 81 37.53 9.02 9.59
N VAL A 82 36.49 9.50 8.93
CA VAL A 82 36.30 9.30 7.51
C VAL A 82 36.02 10.62 6.83
N GLN A 83 37.06 11.24 6.27
CA GLN A 83 36.92 12.51 5.57
C GLN A 83 36.12 12.38 4.26
N GLY A 84 35.08 13.19 4.09
CA GLY A 84 34.36 13.47 2.86
C GLY A 84 34.03 12.25 1.97
N ARG A 85 34.82 12.04 0.91
CA ARG A 85 34.57 10.98 -0.08
C ARG A 85 34.45 9.55 0.49
N LYS A 86 35.23 9.23 1.53
CA LYS A 86 35.19 7.88 2.13
C LYS A 86 33.90 7.66 2.91
N LEU A 87 33.38 8.71 3.55
CA LEU A 87 32.10 8.66 4.25
C LEU A 87 30.97 8.43 3.26
N ILE A 88 30.92 9.22 2.20
CA ILE A 88 29.90 9.09 1.12
C ILE A 88 29.99 7.70 0.49
N GLN A 89 31.19 7.20 0.21
CA GLN A 89 31.38 5.87 -0.34
C GLN A 89 30.91 4.76 0.62
N ALA A 90 31.16 4.90 1.93
CA ALA A 90 30.69 3.94 2.93
C ALA A 90 29.17 3.93 3.02
N MET A 91 28.53 5.10 3.00
CA MET A 91 27.07 5.24 2.95
C MET A 91 26.50 4.63 1.68
N ALA A 92 27.10 4.92 0.51
CA ALA A 92 26.66 4.38 -0.78
C ALA A 92 26.72 2.85 -0.81
N VAL A 93 27.83 2.24 -0.40
CA VAL A 93 27.97 0.78 -0.32
C VAL A 93 26.95 0.19 0.65
N SER A 94 26.76 0.83 1.81
CA SER A 94 25.84 0.36 2.83
C SER A 94 24.37 0.49 2.39
N GLY A 95 24.02 1.52 1.64
CA GLY A 95 22.69 1.72 1.07
C GLY A 95 22.39 0.73 -0.06
N ALA A 96 23.34 0.57 -1.01
CA ALA A 96 23.19 -0.37 -2.10
C ALA A 96 23.05 -1.82 -1.62
N ALA A 97 23.76 -2.21 -0.56
CA ALA A 97 23.65 -3.55 0.04
C ALA A 97 22.29 -3.82 0.70
N ARG A 98 21.44 -2.80 0.85
CA ARG A 98 20.07 -2.87 1.42
C ARG A 98 18.97 -2.63 0.38
N ASP A 99 19.36 -2.66 -0.91
CA ASP A 99 18.46 -2.46 -2.05
C ASP A 99 17.75 -1.08 -2.06
N PHE A 100 18.41 -0.03 -1.50
CA PHE A 100 17.93 1.32 -1.70
C PHE A 100 18.26 1.80 -3.12
N GLN A 101 17.32 2.49 -3.77
CA GLN A 101 17.49 3.06 -5.11
C GLN A 101 17.99 4.50 -5.05
N PHE A 102 17.83 5.14 -3.90
CA PHE A 102 18.18 6.54 -3.67
C PHE A 102 18.69 6.70 -2.23
N LEU A 103 19.73 7.52 -2.07
CA LEU A 103 20.24 7.91 -0.75
C LEU A 103 20.82 9.32 -0.82
N CYS A 104 20.40 10.18 0.11
CA CYS A 104 20.92 11.54 0.26
C CYS A 104 21.02 11.97 1.71
N LEU A 105 21.79 13.04 1.94
CA LEU A 105 21.73 13.85 3.15
C LEU A 105 20.90 15.11 2.85
N LEU A 106 20.11 15.54 3.83
CA LEU A 106 19.21 16.67 3.73
C LEU A 106 19.57 17.71 4.78
N SER A 107 19.76 18.97 4.39
CA SER A 107 20.03 20.09 5.30
C SER A 107 18.74 20.67 5.89
N GLU A 108 18.89 21.57 6.86
CA GLU A 108 17.75 22.30 7.46
C GLU A 108 17.07 23.23 6.44
N GLU A 109 17.82 23.77 5.49
CA GLU A 109 17.36 24.64 4.42
C GLU A 109 16.69 23.87 3.27
N GLY A 110 16.70 22.53 3.31
CA GLY A 110 16.19 21.67 2.24
C GLY A 110 17.22 21.33 1.15
N GLU A 111 18.49 21.72 1.34
CA GLU A 111 19.54 21.37 0.40
C GLU A 111 19.81 19.85 0.44
N VAL A 112 19.92 19.25 -0.74
CA VAL A 112 20.13 17.81 -0.93
C VAL A 112 21.57 17.55 -1.32
N GLN A 113 22.29 16.76 -0.53
CA GLN A 113 23.56 16.18 -0.94
C GLN A 113 23.32 14.72 -1.36
N LEU A 114 23.30 14.50 -2.65
CA LEU A 114 23.07 13.17 -3.21
C LEU A 114 24.28 12.25 -2.94
N ILE A 115 24.01 11.07 -2.39
CA ILE A 115 25.02 10.01 -2.18
C ILE A 115 25.00 9.06 -3.37
N PHE A 116 23.81 8.59 -3.76
CA PHE A 116 23.57 7.86 -5.01
C PHE A 116 22.08 7.88 -5.39
N GLY A 117 21.78 7.52 -6.63
CA GLY A 117 20.45 7.56 -7.23
C GLY A 117 20.31 8.77 -8.15
N GLU A 118 19.09 9.10 -8.49
CA GLU A 118 18.73 10.25 -9.31
C GLU A 118 17.98 11.28 -8.48
N GLU A 119 17.88 12.51 -8.99
CA GLU A 119 17.13 13.58 -8.35
C GLU A 119 15.64 13.23 -8.28
N VAL A 120 15.00 13.54 -7.15
CA VAL A 120 13.62 13.19 -6.86
C VAL A 120 12.80 14.42 -6.56
N GLU A 121 11.53 14.41 -6.98
CA GLU A 121 10.53 15.41 -6.59
C GLU A 121 9.61 14.83 -5.51
N ILE A 122 9.59 15.49 -4.33
CA ILE A 122 8.80 15.03 -3.17
C ILE A 122 7.40 15.60 -3.28
N ALA A 123 6.38 14.74 -3.22
CA ALA A 123 4.98 15.15 -3.38
C ALA A 123 4.47 16.08 -2.27
N ASP A 124 4.91 15.90 -1.02
CA ASP A 124 4.54 16.70 0.15
C ASP A 124 5.82 17.11 0.90
N GLU A 125 6.63 17.98 0.28
CA GLU A 125 7.96 18.32 0.77
C GLU A 125 7.94 19.04 2.14
N GLU A 126 7.11 20.08 2.30
CA GLU A 126 7.05 20.87 3.55
C GLU A 126 6.72 20.00 4.79
N PRO A 127 5.65 19.19 4.84
CA PRO A 127 5.36 18.34 5.99
C PRO A 127 6.42 17.26 6.24
N PHE A 128 7.14 16.84 5.20
CA PHE A 128 8.24 15.87 5.32
C PHE A 128 9.43 16.53 5.99
N LEU A 129 9.85 17.70 5.52
CA LEU A 129 10.93 18.51 6.09
C LEU A 129 10.66 18.91 7.53
N ASP A 130 9.47 19.39 7.85
CA ASP A 130 9.09 19.83 9.19
C ASP A 130 9.18 18.70 10.22
N SER A 131 8.74 17.48 9.83
CA SER A 131 8.88 16.33 10.72
C SER A 131 10.35 15.96 10.96
N LEU A 132 11.21 16.02 9.93
CA LEU A 132 12.63 15.73 10.06
C LEU A 132 13.36 16.81 10.90
N LYS A 133 12.99 18.08 10.75
CA LYS A 133 13.46 19.19 11.61
C LYS A 133 13.08 18.99 13.08
N ALA A 134 11.89 18.44 13.32
CA ALA A 134 11.45 18.08 14.67
C ALA A 134 12.19 16.84 15.24
N GLY A 135 13.08 16.21 14.48
CA GLY A 135 13.81 15.02 14.88
C GLY A 135 12.98 13.74 14.79
N GLU A 136 11.87 13.76 14.04
CA GLU A 136 11.00 12.62 13.85
C GLU A 136 11.34 11.87 12.55
N LYS A 137 11.23 10.53 12.58
CA LYS A 137 11.29 9.73 11.36
C LYS A 137 10.04 9.97 10.53
N LYS A 138 10.21 10.10 9.22
CA LYS A 138 9.09 10.39 8.32
C LYS A 138 9.20 9.60 7.03
N ILE A 139 8.05 9.24 6.47
CA ILE A 139 7.93 8.68 5.13
C ILE A 139 7.26 9.69 4.20
N ALA A 140 7.68 9.70 2.95
CA ALA A 140 7.06 10.47 1.89
C ALA A 140 7.00 9.66 0.60
N VAL A 141 6.31 10.18 -0.39
CA VAL A 141 6.31 9.65 -1.75
C VAL A 141 7.01 10.65 -2.64
N ALA A 142 7.87 10.19 -3.50
CA ALA A 142 8.57 11.01 -4.48
C ALA A 142 8.57 10.35 -5.85
N ASN A 143 8.73 11.14 -6.89
CA ASN A 143 8.89 10.67 -8.25
C ASN A 143 10.29 11.00 -8.76
N ILE A 144 10.86 10.10 -9.57
CA ILE A 144 12.05 10.37 -10.36
C ILE A 144 11.58 10.92 -11.72
N PRO A 145 11.78 12.20 -12.04
CA PRO A 145 11.23 12.79 -13.26
C PRO A 145 11.76 12.17 -14.55
N SER A 146 13.02 11.66 -14.52
CA SER A 146 13.69 11.08 -15.69
C SER A 146 13.09 9.75 -16.13
N THR A 147 12.55 8.95 -15.20
CA THR A 147 12.06 7.58 -15.43
C THR A 147 10.57 7.41 -15.11
N ASP A 148 9.91 8.45 -14.59
CA ASP A 148 8.53 8.39 -14.06
C ASP A 148 8.35 7.27 -13.00
N THR A 149 9.45 6.97 -12.28
CA THR A 149 9.46 5.95 -11.24
C THR A 149 9.06 6.57 -9.90
N THR A 150 8.13 5.93 -9.21
CA THR A 150 7.70 6.37 -7.88
C THR A 150 8.51 5.67 -6.80
N LEU A 151 9.03 6.46 -5.85
CA LEU A 151 9.78 5.98 -4.69
C LEU A 151 9.01 6.25 -3.40
N VAL A 152 9.16 5.36 -2.43
CA VAL A 152 8.83 5.63 -1.03
C VAL A 152 10.11 6.11 -0.35
N LEU A 153 10.11 7.35 0.12
CA LEU A 153 11.21 7.96 0.84
C LEU A 153 11.11 7.67 2.33
N LEU A 154 12.25 7.38 2.93
CA LEU A 154 12.42 7.03 4.34
C LEU A 154 13.41 8.02 4.94
N GLY A 155 12.92 9.00 5.68
CA GLY A 155 13.74 10.01 6.36
C GLY A 155 14.06 9.60 7.80
N VAL A 156 15.34 9.61 8.15
CA VAL A 156 15.84 9.31 9.50
C VAL A 156 16.73 10.47 9.96
N PRO A 157 16.45 11.10 11.10
CA PRO A 157 17.24 12.19 11.62
C PRO A 157 18.72 11.78 11.85
N CYS A 158 19.64 12.63 11.39
CA CYS A 158 21.08 12.48 11.60
C CYS A 158 21.79 13.82 11.43
N ALA A 159 23.03 13.90 11.91
CA ALA A 159 23.84 15.11 11.82
C ALA A 159 25.23 14.76 11.24
N TYR A 160 25.37 14.89 9.94
CA TYR A 160 26.65 14.72 9.23
C TYR A 160 27.11 16.05 8.65
N ASP A 161 28.41 16.25 8.57
CA ASP A 161 28.97 17.39 7.84
C ASP A 161 28.78 17.18 6.33
N MET A 162 28.20 18.16 5.66
CA MET A 162 27.92 18.15 4.23
C MET A 162 29.06 18.85 3.46
N GLU A 163 29.19 18.56 2.16
CA GLU A 163 30.24 19.10 1.30
C GLU A 163 30.17 20.64 1.15
N ASN A 164 28.96 21.22 1.30
CA ASN A 164 28.74 22.67 1.29
C ASN A 164 29.15 23.37 2.60
N GLY A 165 29.66 22.62 3.59
CA GLY A 165 30.05 23.12 4.92
C GLY A 165 28.90 23.24 5.93
N GLY A 166 27.68 22.85 5.53
CA GLY A 166 26.52 22.74 6.42
C GLY A 166 26.45 21.40 7.15
N LYS A 167 25.39 21.24 7.95
CA LYS A 167 25.06 19.97 8.61
C LYS A 167 23.77 19.41 8.09
N SER A 168 23.71 18.08 7.92
CA SER A 168 22.46 17.43 7.62
C SER A 168 21.56 17.37 8.86
N ILE A 169 20.25 17.39 8.65
CA ILE A 169 19.23 17.08 9.67
C ILE A 169 18.73 15.66 9.55
N ALA A 170 18.84 15.07 8.35
CA ALA A 170 18.39 13.71 8.09
C ALA A 170 19.18 13.04 6.97
N MET A 171 19.17 11.70 7.02
CA MET A 171 19.47 10.82 5.90
C MET A 171 18.15 10.36 5.30
N VAL A 172 18.00 10.48 3.99
CA VAL A 172 16.80 10.06 3.26
C VAL A 172 17.19 8.95 2.30
N ALA A 173 16.52 7.80 2.41
CA ALA A 173 16.66 6.67 1.51
C ALA A 173 15.36 6.44 0.73
N GLY A 174 15.46 6.03 -0.53
CA GLY A 174 14.34 5.70 -1.39
C GLY A 174 14.28 4.22 -1.71
N ILE A 175 13.10 3.65 -1.63
CA ILE A 175 12.79 2.30 -2.11
C ILE A 175 11.76 2.39 -3.23
N ASP A 176 11.89 1.50 -4.22
CA ASP A 176 10.95 1.41 -5.31
C ASP A 176 9.57 0.98 -4.80
N VAL A 177 8.51 1.64 -5.29
CA VAL A 177 7.12 1.27 -5.03
C VAL A 177 6.84 -0.16 -5.49
N ASP A 178 7.43 -0.61 -6.60
CA ASP A 178 7.25 -1.98 -7.09
C ASP A 178 7.84 -3.01 -6.13
N TYR A 179 8.95 -2.69 -5.44
CA TYR A 179 9.45 -3.53 -4.35
C TYR A 179 8.42 -3.68 -3.22
N VAL A 180 7.77 -2.58 -2.84
CA VAL A 180 6.73 -2.59 -1.81
C VAL A 180 5.52 -3.40 -2.26
N ASN A 181 5.06 -3.21 -3.51
CA ASN A 181 3.96 -3.95 -4.11
C ASN A 181 4.21 -5.46 -4.11
N ASN A 182 5.39 -5.86 -4.58
CA ASN A 182 5.78 -7.27 -4.64
C ASN A 182 5.89 -7.91 -3.24
N THR A 183 6.38 -7.14 -2.26
CA THR A 183 6.48 -7.61 -0.87
C THR A 183 5.12 -7.79 -0.21
N LEU A 184 4.14 -6.96 -0.58
CA LEU A 184 2.77 -7.03 -0.06
C LEU A 184 1.91 -8.11 -0.72
N PHE A 185 2.42 -8.81 -1.75
CA PHE A 185 1.67 -9.80 -2.53
C PHE A 185 0.32 -9.27 -3.04
N LEU A 186 0.31 -8.00 -3.46
CA LEU A 186 -0.91 -7.38 -3.98
C LEU A 186 -1.32 -7.97 -5.34
N ASP A 187 -0.38 -8.55 -6.07
CA ASP A 187 -0.60 -9.22 -7.33
C ASP A 187 -0.62 -10.75 -7.14
N ASN A 188 -1.78 -11.36 -7.22
CA ASN A 188 -1.90 -12.81 -7.24
C ASN A 188 -1.97 -13.28 -8.71
N PRO A 189 -0.92 -13.92 -9.27
CA PRO A 189 -0.95 -14.38 -10.65
C PRO A 189 -2.03 -15.45 -10.82
N GLY A 190 -3.11 -15.12 -11.51
CA GLY A 190 -4.24 -16.02 -11.80
C GLY A 190 -5.58 -15.60 -11.22
N VAL A 191 -5.64 -14.54 -10.46
CA VAL A 191 -6.89 -13.91 -10.00
C VAL A 191 -6.81 -12.43 -10.36
N GLU A 192 -7.80 -11.91 -11.07
CA GLU A 192 -7.92 -10.46 -11.34
C GLU A 192 -8.31 -9.72 -10.04
N THR A 193 -7.39 -9.70 -9.08
CA THR A 193 -7.54 -8.95 -7.84
C THR A 193 -6.60 -7.74 -7.91
N TYR A 194 -7.17 -6.57 -7.73
CA TYR A 194 -6.43 -5.32 -7.72
C TYR A 194 -6.42 -4.78 -6.29
N SER A 195 -5.25 -4.36 -5.83
CA SER A 195 -5.09 -3.70 -4.55
C SER A 195 -4.44 -2.34 -4.75
N HIS A 196 -5.01 -1.31 -4.16
CA HIS A 196 -4.48 0.04 -4.24
C HIS A 196 -4.32 0.59 -2.83
N ILE A 197 -3.23 1.32 -2.59
CA ILE A 197 -3.08 2.16 -1.41
C ILE A 197 -3.46 3.57 -1.81
N ILE A 198 -4.50 4.10 -1.16
CA ILE A 198 -5.05 5.43 -1.44
C ILE A 198 -4.91 6.30 -0.19
N ARG A 199 -4.59 7.58 -0.38
CA ARG A 199 -4.66 8.58 0.69
C ARG A 199 -6.11 8.86 1.07
N ARG A 200 -6.32 9.46 2.25
CA ARG A 200 -7.67 9.85 2.70
C ARG A 200 -8.37 10.86 1.78
N ASN A 201 -7.61 11.61 0.99
CA ASN A 201 -8.12 12.56 -0.01
C ASN A 201 -8.50 11.89 -1.34
N GLY A 202 -8.31 10.57 -1.48
CA GLY A 202 -8.62 9.79 -2.68
C GLY A 202 -7.47 9.60 -3.66
N ASP A 203 -6.32 10.25 -3.45
CA ASP A 203 -5.16 10.09 -4.33
C ASP A 203 -4.53 8.70 -4.18
N PHE A 204 -4.16 8.11 -5.30
CA PHE A 204 -3.45 6.83 -5.29
C PHE A 204 -2.01 7.04 -4.84
N VAL A 205 -1.58 6.30 -3.82
CA VAL A 205 -0.18 6.21 -3.39
C VAL A 205 0.52 5.09 -4.15
N ILE A 206 -0.14 3.95 -4.26
CA ILE A 206 0.37 2.76 -4.93
C ILE A 206 -0.74 2.17 -5.79
N LYS A 207 -0.48 2.00 -7.09
CA LYS A 207 -1.37 1.32 -8.03
C LYS A 207 -0.76 -0.05 -8.37
N SER A 208 -1.55 -1.11 -8.26
CA SER A 208 -1.17 -2.41 -8.81
C SER A 208 -1.04 -2.32 -10.34
N GLY A 209 0.08 -2.81 -10.88
CA GLY A 209 0.62 -2.45 -12.21
C GLY A 209 -0.19 -2.85 -13.45
N THR A 210 -1.34 -3.50 -13.36
CA THR A 210 -2.10 -4.00 -14.54
C THR A 210 -3.56 -3.59 -14.58
N ALA A 211 -4.07 -2.88 -13.58
CA ALA A 211 -5.45 -2.42 -13.59
C ALA A 211 -5.61 -1.16 -14.44
N VAL A 212 -6.07 -1.32 -15.67
CA VAL A 212 -6.74 -0.22 -16.38
C VAL A 212 -8.07 0.02 -15.64
N LEU A 213 -8.04 0.85 -14.61
CA LEU A 213 -9.27 1.42 -14.07
C LEU A 213 -9.85 2.31 -15.17
N ASN A 214 -10.78 1.75 -15.95
CA ASN A 214 -11.70 2.59 -16.71
C ASN A 214 -12.40 3.48 -15.69
N ASN A 215 -12.39 4.79 -15.92
CA ASN A 215 -13.02 5.85 -15.15
C ASN A 215 -14.49 5.50 -14.86
N TYR A 216 -14.74 4.74 -13.80
CA TYR A 216 -16.09 4.40 -13.33
C TYR A 216 -16.53 5.27 -12.16
N TYR A 217 -15.77 6.32 -11.84
CA TYR A 217 -16.11 7.32 -10.82
C TYR A 217 -15.94 8.73 -11.39
N ASP A 218 -16.71 9.03 -12.42
CA ASP A 218 -17.12 10.40 -12.76
C ASP A 218 -18.54 10.64 -12.24
#